data_ce3a8d084822fa6e6f6a7eb456f188f4
#
_entry.id   ce3a8d084822fa6e6f6a7eb456f188f4
#
_cell.length_a   1.000
_cell.length_b   1.000
_cell.length_c   1.000
_cell.angle_alpha   90.00
_cell.angle_beta   90.00
_cell.angle_gamma   90.00
#
_symmetry.space_group_name_H-M   'P 1'
#
loop_
_entity.id
_entity.type
_entity.pdbx_description
1 polymer ?
#
loop_
_entity_poly.entity_id
_entity_poly.type
_entity_poly.pdbx_seq_one_letter_code
_entity_poly.pdbx_strand_id
1 'polypeptide(L)'
;MVAALVVVPLALLLLGFPIFVVLLGAAAIYLAFFATVPPTVIHQVLYGGIDNYPLLAIPFFLFAGEVMAQGGIARRIVDWILTIIGGVRGSLAVTTVGTAAVFGSMSGSGPADTATVGRLLLPALHRAGYDASFAAGLVTSIGAVAIVIPPSIAMILFGASAEQSVPRLFAAGVLPGLLISAVVAAYCLWHARSRDIRESGRFALAAFLRATASGAWALGMPFFVLGGIYAGFFAPTEAAGAAIAYGAANWYHYNGEIDKAEAMMRELLEAGDWPAFGTIAAEADLAGR
;
A
#
# COMPACT_ATOMS: atom_id res chain seq x y z
N MET A 1 36.59 -13.99 4.76
CA MET A 1 35.18 -14.02 5.23
C MET A 1 34.42 -12.76 4.80
N VAL A 2 34.68 -11.57 5.34
CA VAL A 2 33.92 -10.35 5.01
C VAL A 2 33.98 -10.02 3.51
N ALA A 3 35.12 -10.14 2.85
CA ALA A 3 35.25 -9.90 1.43
C ALA A 3 34.35 -10.82 0.58
N ALA A 4 34.27 -12.11 0.92
CA ALA A 4 33.40 -13.04 0.19
C ALA A 4 31.90 -12.72 0.36
N LEU A 5 31.50 -12.30 1.57
CA LEU A 5 30.13 -11.89 1.89
C LEU A 5 29.69 -10.60 1.20
N VAL A 6 30.64 -9.77 0.76
CA VAL A 6 30.36 -8.54 0.02
C VAL A 6 30.53 -8.75 -1.48
N VAL A 7 31.64 -9.37 -1.91
CA VAL A 7 32.00 -9.50 -3.34
C VAL A 7 31.05 -10.45 -4.06
N VAL A 8 30.68 -11.58 -3.44
CA VAL A 8 29.79 -12.55 -4.11
C VAL A 8 28.38 -11.99 -4.35
N PRO A 9 27.68 -11.40 -3.37
CA PRO A 9 26.39 -10.76 -3.62
C PRO A 9 26.47 -9.64 -4.66
N LEU A 10 27.50 -8.79 -4.59
CA LEU A 10 27.68 -7.72 -5.56
C LEU A 10 27.92 -8.25 -6.97
N ALA A 11 28.76 -9.29 -7.14
CA ALA A 11 28.99 -9.91 -8.42
C ALA A 11 27.71 -10.53 -9.00
N LEU A 12 26.92 -11.23 -8.18
CA LEU A 12 25.65 -11.81 -8.59
C LEU A 12 24.62 -10.72 -8.97
N LEU A 13 24.57 -9.61 -8.24
CA LEU A 13 23.73 -8.47 -8.58
C LEU A 13 24.13 -7.83 -9.92
N LEU A 14 25.43 -7.65 -10.14
CA LEU A 14 25.95 -7.09 -11.41
C LEU A 14 25.69 -8.00 -12.61
N LEU A 15 25.64 -9.32 -12.37
CA LEU A 15 25.27 -10.31 -13.37
C LEU A 15 23.75 -10.39 -13.62
N GLY A 16 22.94 -9.59 -12.89
CA GLY A 16 21.49 -9.52 -13.07
C GLY A 16 20.69 -10.62 -12.39
N PHE A 17 21.29 -11.35 -11.43
CA PHE A 17 20.54 -12.36 -10.68
C PHE A 17 19.47 -11.70 -9.77
N PRO A 18 18.30 -12.32 -9.63
CA PRO A 18 17.26 -11.87 -8.69
C PRO A 18 17.79 -11.79 -7.25
N ILE A 19 17.36 -10.77 -6.50
CA ILE A 19 17.84 -10.50 -5.14
C ILE A 19 17.72 -11.72 -4.21
N PHE A 20 16.63 -12.49 -4.32
CA PHE A 20 16.47 -13.70 -3.49
C PHE A 20 17.55 -14.77 -3.76
N VAL A 21 17.98 -14.92 -5.03
CA VAL A 21 19.08 -15.84 -5.39
C VAL A 21 20.40 -15.32 -4.82
N VAL A 22 20.62 -14.01 -4.88
CA VAL A 22 21.81 -13.36 -4.32
C VAL A 22 21.91 -13.59 -2.83
N LEU A 23 20.80 -13.36 -2.09
CA LEU A 23 20.76 -13.54 -0.64
C LEU A 23 20.89 -15.00 -0.22
N LEU A 24 20.16 -15.92 -0.88
CA LEU A 24 20.26 -17.35 -0.63
C LEU A 24 21.66 -17.88 -0.97
N GLY A 25 22.24 -17.47 -2.10
CA GLY A 25 23.58 -17.88 -2.50
C GLY A 25 24.65 -17.39 -1.53
N ALA A 26 24.55 -16.14 -1.09
CA ALA A 26 25.46 -15.59 -0.07
C ALA A 26 25.34 -16.34 1.27
N ALA A 27 24.12 -16.60 1.72
CA ALA A 27 23.85 -17.37 2.93
C ALA A 27 24.38 -18.81 2.81
N ALA A 28 24.13 -19.49 1.68
CA ALA A 28 24.60 -20.86 1.43
C ALA A 28 26.13 -20.94 1.41
N ILE A 29 26.80 -20.00 0.75
CA ILE A 29 28.28 -19.93 0.72
C ILE A 29 28.82 -19.69 2.14
N TYR A 30 28.22 -18.78 2.89
CA TYR A 30 28.63 -18.51 4.27
C TYR A 30 28.49 -19.76 5.13
N LEU A 31 27.35 -20.43 5.07
CA LEU A 31 27.07 -21.64 5.86
C LEU A 31 27.97 -22.82 5.46
N ALA A 32 28.27 -23.00 4.16
CA ALA A 32 29.08 -24.09 3.68
C ALA A 32 30.58 -23.94 3.99
N PHE A 33 31.12 -22.72 3.93
CA PHE A 33 32.56 -22.49 4.00
C PHE A 33 33.05 -21.80 5.27
N PHE A 34 32.17 -21.11 5.99
CA PHE A 34 32.54 -20.27 7.14
C PHE A 34 31.81 -20.59 8.44
N ALA A 35 30.73 -21.35 8.37
CA ALA A 35 29.96 -21.76 9.54
C ALA A 35 30.21 -23.23 9.86
N THR A 36 30.46 -23.52 11.14
CA THR A 36 30.63 -24.89 11.65
C THR A 36 29.30 -25.45 12.20
N VAL A 37 28.20 -25.16 11.49
CA VAL A 37 26.87 -25.63 11.90
C VAL A 37 26.46 -26.88 11.13
N PRO A 38 25.78 -27.83 11.78
CA PRO A 38 25.26 -29.02 11.11
C PRO A 38 24.28 -28.62 9.99
N PRO A 39 24.22 -29.35 8.85
CA PRO A 39 23.28 -29.07 7.75
C PRO A 39 21.81 -29.03 8.17
N THR A 40 21.45 -29.76 9.23
CA THR A 40 20.08 -29.75 9.80
C THR A 40 19.66 -28.39 10.33
N VAL A 41 20.61 -27.60 10.85
CA VAL A 41 20.35 -26.25 11.37
C VAL A 41 19.96 -25.30 10.23
N ILE A 42 20.51 -25.50 9.02
CA ILE A 42 20.19 -24.70 7.84
C ILE A 42 18.70 -24.81 7.51
N HIS A 43 18.15 -26.04 7.52
CA HIS A 43 16.74 -26.29 7.26
C HIS A 43 15.85 -25.67 8.34
N GLN A 44 16.25 -25.76 9.61
CA GLN A 44 15.52 -25.17 10.73
C GLN A 44 15.48 -23.65 10.64
N VAL A 45 16.60 -23.01 10.31
CA VAL A 45 16.66 -21.55 10.15
C VAL A 45 15.88 -21.06 8.94
N LEU A 46 15.98 -21.75 7.81
CA LEU A 46 15.21 -21.41 6.61
C LEU A 46 13.72 -21.58 6.84
N TYR A 47 13.30 -22.69 7.46
CA TYR A 47 11.90 -22.94 7.75
C TYR A 47 11.35 -21.93 8.78
N GLY A 48 12.07 -21.72 9.89
CA GLY A 48 11.69 -20.76 10.92
C GLY A 48 11.66 -19.32 10.44
N GLY A 49 12.47 -18.97 9.43
CA GLY A 49 12.43 -17.63 8.80
C GLY A 49 11.19 -17.39 7.95
N ILE A 50 10.58 -18.47 7.40
CA ILE A 50 9.35 -18.43 6.61
C ILE A 50 8.13 -18.63 7.49
N ASP A 51 8.23 -19.47 8.51
CA ASP A 51 7.17 -19.76 9.49
C ASP A 51 7.03 -18.62 10.50
N ASN A 52 6.67 -17.46 9.99
CA ASN A 52 6.50 -16.24 10.79
C ASN A 52 5.11 -15.66 10.53
N TYR A 53 4.24 -15.72 11.53
CA TYR A 53 2.83 -15.32 11.42
C TYR A 53 2.62 -13.90 10.82
N PRO A 54 3.37 -12.86 11.18
CA PRO A 54 3.29 -11.56 10.54
C PRO A 54 3.49 -11.55 9.02
N LEU A 55 4.26 -12.50 8.45
CA LEU A 55 4.49 -12.55 7.00
C LEU A 55 3.24 -12.90 6.20
N LEU A 56 2.26 -13.58 6.82
CA LEU A 56 0.97 -13.87 6.20
C LEU A 56 0.19 -12.60 5.86
N ALA A 57 0.43 -11.51 6.55
CA ALA A 57 -0.20 -10.23 6.23
C ALA A 57 0.19 -9.71 4.84
N ILE A 58 1.39 -10.06 4.33
CA ILE A 58 1.90 -9.55 3.05
C ILE A 58 1.01 -9.94 1.87
N PRO A 59 0.76 -11.24 1.59
CA PRO A 59 -0.11 -11.63 0.49
C PRO A 59 -1.54 -11.10 0.65
N PHE A 60 -2.04 -11.00 1.88
CA PHE A 60 -3.38 -10.47 2.12
C PHE A 60 -3.47 -8.97 1.83
N PHE A 61 -2.52 -8.15 2.25
CA PHE A 61 -2.50 -6.72 1.90
C PHE A 61 -2.31 -6.51 0.40
N LEU A 62 -1.46 -7.31 -0.28
CA LEU A 62 -1.32 -7.24 -1.73
C LEU A 62 -2.64 -7.53 -2.44
N PHE A 63 -3.34 -8.58 -2.02
CA PHE A 63 -4.62 -8.94 -2.61
C PHE A 63 -5.70 -7.90 -2.28
N ALA A 64 -5.77 -7.41 -1.05
CA ALA A 64 -6.66 -6.32 -0.67
C ALA A 64 -6.44 -5.07 -1.53
N GLY A 65 -5.18 -4.68 -1.73
CA GLY A 65 -4.82 -3.54 -2.60
C GLY A 65 -5.28 -3.73 -4.04
N GLU A 66 -5.14 -4.94 -4.60
CA GLU A 66 -5.59 -5.25 -5.96
C GLU A 66 -7.12 -5.21 -6.08
N VAL A 67 -7.84 -5.84 -5.16
CA VAL A 67 -9.33 -5.80 -5.12
C VAL A 67 -9.82 -4.36 -5.02
N MET A 68 -9.20 -3.54 -4.19
CA MET A 68 -9.57 -2.13 -4.04
C MET A 68 -9.22 -1.29 -5.28
N ALA A 69 -8.11 -1.60 -5.95
CA ALA A 69 -7.73 -0.92 -7.20
C ALA A 69 -8.76 -1.20 -8.30
N GLN A 70 -9.21 -2.44 -8.44
CA GLN A 70 -10.23 -2.84 -9.41
C GLN A 70 -11.62 -2.33 -9.02
N GLY A 71 -11.92 -2.23 -7.73
CA GLY A 71 -13.17 -1.67 -7.19
C GLY A 71 -13.35 -0.17 -7.39
N GLY A 72 -12.40 0.53 -8.05
CA GLY A 72 -12.51 1.96 -8.34
C GLY A 72 -12.30 2.88 -7.14
N ILE A 73 -11.82 2.34 -6.02
CA ILE A 73 -11.54 3.10 -4.79
C ILE A 73 -10.52 4.22 -5.05
N ALA A 74 -9.44 3.93 -5.80
CA ALA A 74 -8.42 4.92 -6.14
C ALA A 74 -9.02 6.15 -6.86
N ARG A 75 -9.96 5.96 -7.79
CA ARG A 75 -10.64 7.06 -8.47
C ARG A 75 -11.45 7.92 -7.50
N ARG A 76 -12.15 7.31 -6.55
CA ARG A 76 -12.96 8.05 -5.56
C ARG A 76 -12.09 8.86 -4.61
N ILE A 77 -10.92 8.33 -4.24
CA ILE A 77 -9.93 9.08 -3.45
C ILE A 77 -9.42 10.28 -4.25
N VAL A 78 -9.10 10.11 -5.54
CA VAL A 78 -8.72 11.21 -6.43
C VAL A 78 -9.79 12.28 -6.47
N ASP A 79 -11.03 11.89 -6.74
CA ASP A 79 -12.16 12.82 -6.84
C ASP A 79 -12.38 13.56 -5.52
N TRP A 80 -12.30 12.86 -4.39
CA TRP A 80 -12.43 13.44 -3.06
C TRP A 80 -11.33 14.47 -2.76
N ILE A 81 -10.07 14.13 -3.00
CA ILE A 81 -8.94 15.06 -2.76
C ILE A 81 -9.02 16.26 -3.69
N LEU A 82 -9.42 16.07 -4.95
CA LEU A 82 -9.64 17.17 -5.89
C LEU A 82 -10.72 18.15 -5.40
N THR A 83 -11.76 17.69 -4.71
CA THR A 83 -12.75 18.60 -4.13
C THR A 83 -12.20 19.46 -3.01
N ILE A 84 -11.17 19.00 -2.29
CA ILE A 84 -10.52 19.75 -1.21
C ILE A 84 -9.53 20.76 -1.78
N ILE A 85 -8.69 20.34 -2.75
CA ILE A 85 -7.53 21.11 -3.22
C ILE A 85 -7.85 21.84 -4.54
N GLY A 86 -8.96 21.51 -5.20
CA GLY A 86 -9.34 21.91 -6.55
C GLY A 86 -9.54 23.39 -6.75
N GLY A 87 -8.79 24.26 -6.37
CA GLY A 87 -8.80 25.71 -6.62
C GLY A 87 -7.41 26.31 -6.55
N VAL A 88 -6.43 25.46 -6.23
CA VAL A 88 -5.04 25.84 -6.05
C VAL A 88 -4.25 25.44 -7.29
N ARG A 89 -3.32 26.29 -7.74
CA ARG A 89 -2.36 25.92 -8.79
C ARG A 89 -1.53 24.74 -8.30
N GLY A 90 -1.48 23.65 -9.07
CA GLY A 90 -0.83 22.43 -8.68
C GLY A 90 -1.75 21.41 -7.97
N SER A 91 -3.05 21.66 -7.96
CA SER A 91 -4.03 20.79 -7.29
C SER A 91 -3.95 19.35 -7.78
N LEU A 92 -3.76 19.11 -9.07
CA LEU A 92 -3.68 17.74 -9.62
C LEU A 92 -2.40 17.01 -9.20
N ALA A 93 -1.26 17.71 -9.18
CA ALA A 93 0.00 17.14 -8.71
C ALA A 93 -0.04 16.83 -7.21
N VAL A 94 -0.61 17.73 -6.39
CA VAL A 94 -0.84 17.46 -4.95
C VAL A 94 -1.84 16.35 -4.73
N THR A 95 -2.90 16.27 -5.55
CA THR A 95 -3.85 15.15 -5.52
C THR A 95 -3.16 13.82 -5.81
N THR A 96 -2.17 13.79 -6.72
CA THR A 96 -1.38 12.58 -6.98
C THR A 96 -0.67 12.10 -5.72
N VAL A 97 -0.03 13.02 -4.99
CA VAL A 97 0.64 12.69 -3.71
C VAL A 97 -0.36 12.25 -2.65
N GLY A 98 -1.44 13.00 -2.47
CA GLY A 98 -2.47 12.68 -1.47
C GLY A 98 -3.18 11.35 -1.76
N THR A 99 -3.45 11.06 -3.03
CA THR A 99 -4.04 9.77 -3.43
C THR A 99 -3.09 8.61 -3.11
N ALA A 100 -1.80 8.75 -3.41
CA ALA A 100 -0.82 7.74 -3.07
C ALA A 100 -0.69 7.56 -1.55
N ALA A 101 -0.74 8.63 -0.77
CA ALA A 101 -0.70 8.55 0.68
C ALA A 101 -1.90 7.78 1.26
N VAL A 102 -3.11 8.08 0.78
CA VAL A 102 -4.33 7.40 1.24
C VAL A 102 -4.42 5.99 0.68
N PHE A 103 -4.16 5.78 -0.62
CA PHE A 103 -4.23 4.47 -1.25
C PHE A 103 -3.10 3.56 -0.77
N GLY A 104 -1.89 4.08 -0.54
CA GLY A 104 -0.77 3.38 0.05
C GLY A 104 -1.05 2.84 1.44
N SER A 105 -1.84 3.59 2.23
CA SER A 105 -2.33 3.11 3.53
C SER A 105 -3.35 1.96 3.45
N MET A 106 -3.65 1.47 2.27
CA MET A 106 -4.52 0.30 2.04
C MET A 106 -3.75 -0.87 1.42
N SER A 107 -2.92 -0.60 0.41
CA SER A 107 -2.21 -1.60 -0.37
C SER A 107 -0.88 -2.01 0.27
N GLY A 108 -0.22 -1.07 0.95
CA GLY A 108 1.12 -1.25 1.51
C GLY A 108 2.22 -1.49 0.48
N SER A 109 1.92 -1.34 -0.82
CA SER A 109 2.80 -1.70 -1.94
C SER A 109 3.09 -0.51 -2.86
N GLY A 110 4.30 0.04 -2.79
CA GLY A 110 4.73 1.15 -3.64
C GLY A 110 4.60 0.89 -5.14
N PRO A 111 5.02 -0.26 -5.68
CA PRO A 111 4.84 -0.59 -7.09
C PRO A 111 3.37 -0.65 -7.52
N ALA A 112 2.50 -1.26 -6.71
CA ALA A 112 1.06 -1.34 -6.99
C ALA A 112 0.42 0.04 -7.01
N ASP A 113 0.79 0.91 -6.06
CA ASP A 113 0.30 2.27 -5.95
C ASP A 113 0.78 3.13 -7.12
N THR A 114 2.06 3.04 -7.47
CA THR A 114 2.62 3.71 -8.65
C THR A 114 1.87 3.32 -9.92
N ALA A 115 1.59 2.03 -10.11
CA ALA A 115 0.86 1.55 -11.26
C ALA A 115 -0.60 2.01 -11.28
N THR A 116 -1.28 1.96 -10.14
CA THR A 116 -2.72 2.30 -10.03
C THR A 116 -2.94 3.80 -10.14
N VAL A 117 -2.25 4.58 -9.31
CA VAL A 117 -2.37 6.04 -9.29
C VAL A 117 -1.80 6.64 -10.58
N GLY A 118 -0.70 6.07 -11.09
CA GLY A 118 -0.09 6.48 -12.36
C GLY A 118 -1.03 6.30 -13.54
N ARG A 119 -1.70 5.17 -13.67
CA ARG A 119 -2.70 4.94 -14.74
C ARG A 119 -3.83 5.97 -14.71
N LEU A 120 -4.24 6.40 -13.52
CA LEU A 120 -5.33 7.38 -13.37
C LEU A 120 -4.86 8.82 -13.62
N LEU A 121 -3.72 9.21 -13.06
CA LEU A 121 -3.34 10.62 -12.98
C LEU A 121 -2.28 11.05 -13.98
N LEU A 122 -1.43 10.15 -14.51
CA LEU A 122 -0.44 10.51 -15.52
C LEU A 122 -1.06 11.15 -16.78
N PRO A 123 -2.15 10.57 -17.37
CA PRO A 123 -2.81 11.22 -18.51
C PRO A 123 -3.47 12.57 -18.15
N ALA A 124 -3.93 12.70 -16.92
CA ALA A 124 -4.53 13.94 -16.44
C ALA A 124 -3.48 15.03 -16.22
N LEU A 125 -2.33 14.70 -15.65
CA LEU A 125 -1.18 15.60 -15.50
C LEU A 125 -0.70 16.13 -16.86
N HIS A 126 -0.56 15.26 -17.87
CA HIS A 126 -0.18 15.69 -19.22
C HIS A 126 -1.21 16.64 -19.83
N ARG A 127 -2.52 16.35 -19.69
CA ARG A 127 -3.58 17.24 -20.18
C ARG A 127 -3.63 18.60 -19.45
N ALA A 128 -3.19 18.62 -18.20
CA ALA A 128 -3.09 19.86 -17.41
C ALA A 128 -1.85 20.71 -17.74
N GLY A 129 -0.96 20.21 -18.62
CA GLY A 129 0.20 20.96 -19.09
C GLY A 129 1.49 20.68 -18.30
N TYR A 130 1.50 19.63 -17.47
CA TYR A 130 2.76 19.18 -16.86
C TYR A 130 3.65 18.50 -17.91
N ASP A 131 4.94 18.79 -17.88
CA ASP A 131 5.89 18.10 -18.75
C ASP A 131 6.01 16.61 -18.41
N ALA A 132 6.35 15.80 -19.40
CA ALA A 132 6.39 14.35 -19.27
C ALA A 132 7.41 13.89 -18.23
N SER A 133 8.54 14.59 -18.10
CA SER A 133 9.58 14.27 -17.13
C SER A 133 9.13 14.49 -15.70
N PHE A 134 8.49 15.63 -15.44
CA PHE A 134 7.93 15.92 -14.12
C PHE A 134 6.82 14.94 -13.77
N ALA A 135 5.87 14.70 -14.69
CA ALA A 135 4.74 13.81 -14.43
C ALA A 135 5.20 12.36 -14.16
N ALA A 136 6.14 11.84 -14.94
CA ALA A 136 6.73 10.52 -14.72
C ALA A 136 7.53 10.47 -13.41
N GLY A 137 8.34 11.49 -13.12
CA GLY A 137 9.10 11.60 -11.87
C GLY A 137 8.19 11.64 -10.65
N LEU A 138 7.09 12.41 -10.70
CA LEU A 138 6.10 12.47 -9.63
C LEU A 138 5.47 11.10 -9.40
N VAL A 139 4.96 10.45 -10.46
CA VAL A 139 4.33 9.14 -10.38
C VAL A 139 5.30 8.07 -9.84
N THR A 140 6.57 8.15 -10.16
CA THR A 140 7.59 7.25 -9.59
C THR A 140 7.83 7.55 -8.11
N SER A 141 7.90 8.83 -7.74
CA SER A 141 8.19 9.26 -6.37
C SER A 141 7.08 8.89 -5.38
N ILE A 142 5.80 8.84 -5.82
CA ILE A 142 4.69 8.48 -4.94
C ILE A 142 4.76 7.04 -4.45
N GLY A 143 5.42 6.13 -5.17
CA GLY A 143 5.66 4.78 -4.70
C GLY A 143 6.50 4.74 -3.42
N ALA A 144 7.46 5.66 -3.27
CA ALA A 144 8.24 5.81 -2.04
C ALA A 144 7.39 6.37 -0.88
N VAL A 145 6.47 7.29 -1.18
CA VAL A 145 5.50 7.81 -0.18
C VAL A 145 4.63 6.68 0.36
N ALA A 146 4.07 5.88 -0.55
CA ALA A 146 3.15 4.80 -0.23
C ALA A 146 3.78 3.72 0.67
N ILE A 147 5.05 3.39 0.47
CA ILE A 147 5.76 2.39 1.30
C ILE A 147 5.95 2.85 2.74
N VAL A 148 6.06 4.14 2.99
CA VAL A 148 6.33 4.68 4.33
C VAL A 148 5.04 4.86 5.14
N ILE A 149 3.90 5.08 4.48
CA ILE A 149 2.61 5.23 5.15
C ILE A 149 2.04 3.85 5.50
N PRO A 150 1.72 3.57 6.79
CA PRO A 150 1.20 2.28 7.19
C PRO A 150 -0.26 2.04 6.73
N PRO A 151 -0.67 0.76 6.60
CA PRO A 151 0.16 -0.44 6.67
C PRO A 151 1.15 -0.54 5.51
N SER A 152 2.34 -1.08 5.78
CA SER A 152 3.43 -1.17 4.80
C SER A 152 4.02 -2.58 4.80
N ILE A 153 4.09 -3.18 3.62
CA ILE A 153 4.70 -4.51 3.42
C ILE A 153 6.18 -4.49 3.84
N ALA A 154 6.90 -3.41 3.53
CA ALA A 154 8.30 -3.27 3.92
C ALA A 154 8.48 -3.25 5.46
N MET A 155 7.57 -2.60 6.18
CA MET A 155 7.59 -2.58 7.65
C MET A 155 7.22 -3.94 8.25
N ILE A 156 6.30 -4.69 7.64
CA ILE A 156 5.97 -6.05 8.04
C ILE A 156 7.20 -6.95 7.89
N LEU A 157 7.84 -6.90 6.72
CA LEU A 157 9.03 -7.68 6.42
C LEU A 157 10.19 -7.35 7.38
N PHE A 158 10.42 -6.06 7.63
CA PHE A 158 11.42 -5.60 8.59
C PHE A 158 11.09 -6.08 10.01
N GLY A 159 9.83 -5.93 10.44
CA GLY A 159 9.37 -6.35 11.76
C GLY A 159 9.54 -7.85 11.98
N ALA A 160 9.19 -8.66 10.98
CA ALA A 160 9.38 -10.10 11.02
C ALA A 160 10.87 -10.50 11.06
N SER A 161 11.72 -9.83 10.26
CA SER A 161 13.15 -10.15 10.17
C SER A 161 13.96 -9.66 11.36
N ALA A 162 13.58 -8.51 11.94
CA ALA A 162 14.28 -7.88 13.06
C ALA A 162 13.61 -8.15 14.42
N GLU A 163 12.61 -9.03 14.47
CA GLU A 163 11.83 -9.37 15.67
C GLU A 163 11.24 -8.13 16.36
N GLN A 164 10.80 -7.15 15.57
CA GLN A 164 10.20 -5.92 16.06
C GLN A 164 8.68 -5.95 15.93
N SER A 165 8.01 -5.25 16.84
CA SER A 165 6.55 -5.11 16.80
C SER A 165 6.08 -4.35 15.56
N VAL A 166 5.36 -5.03 14.65
CA VAL A 166 4.79 -4.43 13.44
C VAL A 166 3.85 -3.26 13.74
N PRO A 167 2.94 -3.32 14.74
CA PRO A 167 2.12 -2.17 15.11
C PRO A 167 2.93 -0.95 15.53
N ARG A 168 4.04 -1.13 16.25
CA ARG A 168 4.92 -0.02 16.64
C ARG A 168 5.64 0.58 15.45
N LEU A 169 6.07 -0.25 14.49
CA LEU A 169 6.67 0.22 13.24
C LEU A 169 5.65 1.01 12.41
N PHE A 170 4.42 0.56 12.35
CA PHE A 170 3.35 1.30 11.70
C PHE A 170 3.12 2.67 12.35
N ALA A 171 3.03 2.72 13.67
CA ALA A 171 2.91 4.00 14.39
C ALA A 171 4.08 4.94 14.12
N ALA A 172 5.31 4.41 14.09
CA ALA A 172 6.50 5.18 13.77
C ALA A 172 6.55 5.69 12.33
N GLY A 173 5.92 4.99 11.37
CA GLY A 173 5.88 5.36 9.96
C GLY A 173 4.91 6.50 9.62
N VAL A 174 3.89 6.75 10.44
CA VAL A 174 2.87 7.77 10.15
C VAL A 174 3.49 9.15 9.99
N LEU A 175 4.27 9.59 10.97
CA LEU A 175 4.85 10.95 10.95
C LEU A 175 5.85 11.16 9.80
N PRO A 176 6.84 10.27 9.57
CA PRO A 176 7.72 10.36 8.41
C PRO A 176 6.96 10.31 7.08
N GLY A 177 5.96 9.44 6.95
CA GLY A 177 5.14 9.34 5.73
C GLY A 177 4.38 10.63 5.42
N LEU A 178 3.76 11.23 6.43
CA LEU A 178 3.10 12.54 6.29
C LEU A 178 4.09 13.66 5.97
N LEU A 179 5.28 13.64 6.58
CA LEU A 179 6.33 14.64 6.32
C LEU A 179 6.81 14.54 4.85
N ILE A 180 7.12 13.35 4.37
CA ILE A 180 7.54 13.13 2.98
C ILE A 180 6.42 13.58 2.03
N SER A 181 5.17 13.20 2.30
CA SER A 181 4.01 13.62 1.52
C SER A 181 3.90 15.15 1.46
N ALA A 182 4.06 15.83 2.60
CA ALA A 182 4.00 17.29 2.68
C ALA A 182 5.14 17.96 1.88
N VAL A 183 6.35 17.44 1.97
CA VAL A 183 7.52 17.95 1.21
C VAL A 183 7.31 17.79 -0.29
N VAL A 184 6.87 16.61 -0.74
CA VAL A 184 6.59 16.35 -2.16
C VAL A 184 5.43 17.23 -2.64
N ALA A 185 4.36 17.37 -1.86
CA ALA A 185 3.25 18.27 -2.17
C ALA A 185 3.68 19.75 -2.26
N ALA A 186 4.52 20.19 -1.35
CA ALA A 186 5.09 21.55 -1.39
C ALA A 186 5.93 21.79 -2.65
N TYR A 187 6.74 20.80 -3.04
CA TYR A 187 7.49 20.84 -4.29
C TYR A 187 6.57 20.91 -5.51
N CYS A 188 5.49 20.11 -5.54
CA CYS A 188 4.48 20.14 -6.60
C CYS A 188 3.83 21.52 -6.73
N LEU A 189 3.45 22.15 -5.61
CA LEU A 189 2.90 23.50 -5.59
C LEU A 189 3.89 24.55 -6.11
N TRP A 190 5.14 24.45 -5.69
CA TRP A 190 6.21 25.33 -6.17
C TRP A 190 6.43 25.15 -7.67
N HIS A 191 6.53 23.93 -8.16
CA HIS A 191 6.72 23.62 -9.58
C HIS A 191 5.57 24.16 -10.44
N ALA A 192 4.31 23.92 -10.02
CA ALA A 192 3.14 24.40 -10.75
C ALA A 192 3.08 25.94 -10.82
N ARG A 193 3.47 26.62 -9.72
CA ARG A 193 3.57 28.09 -9.71
C ARG A 193 4.69 28.60 -10.63
N SER A 194 5.84 27.96 -10.61
CA SER A 194 7.01 28.34 -11.44
C SER A 194 6.75 28.18 -12.94
N ARG A 195 5.87 27.27 -13.32
CA ARG A 195 5.51 26.99 -14.73
C ARG A 195 4.20 27.62 -15.15
N ASP A 196 3.58 28.44 -14.29
CA ASP A 196 2.25 29.07 -14.47
C ASP A 196 1.16 28.06 -14.90
N ILE A 197 1.23 26.84 -14.40
CA ILE A 197 0.23 25.80 -14.69
C ILE A 197 -1.07 26.21 -14.01
N ARG A 198 -2.12 26.39 -14.82
CA ARG A 198 -3.44 26.81 -14.35
C ARG A 198 -4.40 25.64 -14.48
N GLU A 199 -4.84 25.14 -13.36
CA GLU A 199 -5.87 24.11 -13.29
C GLU A 199 -7.22 24.78 -13.00
N SER A 200 -8.24 24.34 -13.72
CA SER A 200 -9.60 24.88 -13.56
C SER A 200 -10.32 24.07 -12.49
N GLY A 201 -10.31 24.55 -11.25
CA GLY A 201 -11.07 23.98 -10.16
C GLY A 201 -11.52 25.08 -9.20
N ARG A 202 -12.64 24.86 -8.53
CA ARG A 202 -13.11 25.70 -7.41
C ARG A 202 -13.56 24.79 -6.29
N PHE A 203 -13.15 25.13 -5.06
CA PHE A 203 -13.72 24.48 -3.90
C PHE A 203 -15.22 24.76 -3.85
N ALA A 204 -16.01 23.68 -3.79
CA ALA A 204 -17.44 23.75 -3.60
C ALA A 204 -17.85 22.78 -2.49
N LEU A 205 -18.35 23.32 -1.38
CA LEU A 205 -18.75 22.52 -0.21
C LEU A 205 -19.74 21.40 -0.57
N ALA A 206 -20.68 21.68 -1.47
CA ALA A 206 -21.64 20.66 -1.93
C ALA A 206 -20.98 19.53 -2.73
N ALA A 207 -19.90 19.82 -3.49
CA ALA A 207 -19.12 18.79 -4.18
C ALA A 207 -18.31 17.98 -3.18
N PHE A 208 -17.69 18.61 -2.21
CA PHE A 208 -16.95 17.96 -1.13
C PHE A 208 -17.84 17.01 -0.32
N LEU A 209 -19.02 17.46 0.12
CA LEU A 209 -19.95 16.62 0.89
C LEU A 209 -20.44 15.43 0.07
N ARG A 210 -20.74 15.62 -1.21
CA ARG A 210 -21.11 14.52 -2.11
C ARG A 210 -19.97 13.54 -2.32
N ALA A 211 -18.75 14.03 -2.59
CA ALA A 211 -17.58 13.19 -2.75
C ALA A 211 -17.25 12.41 -1.46
N THR A 212 -17.40 13.04 -0.30
CA THR A 212 -17.22 12.39 1.00
C THR A 212 -18.27 11.31 1.23
N ALA A 213 -19.53 11.58 0.96
CA ALA A 213 -20.60 10.59 1.10
C ALA A 213 -20.41 9.40 0.13
N SER A 214 -20.09 9.67 -1.14
CA SER A 214 -19.84 8.62 -2.14
C SER A 214 -18.53 7.86 -1.92
N GLY A 215 -17.55 8.48 -1.28
CA GLY A 215 -16.25 7.92 -0.96
C GLY A 215 -16.12 7.42 0.48
N ALA A 216 -17.15 7.53 1.30
CA ALA A 216 -17.10 7.23 2.73
C ALA A 216 -16.56 5.82 3.03
N TRP A 217 -17.00 4.83 2.26
CA TRP A 217 -16.52 3.46 2.35
C TRP A 217 -15.04 3.36 1.98
N ALA A 218 -14.61 4.02 0.91
CA ALA A 218 -13.21 4.02 0.50
C ALA A 218 -12.31 4.69 1.55
N LEU A 219 -12.77 5.81 2.09
CA LEU A 219 -12.03 6.58 3.09
C LEU A 219 -12.03 5.93 4.47
N GLY A 220 -13.06 5.17 4.80
CA GLY A 220 -13.20 4.47 6.08
C GLY A 220 -12.19 3.34 6.27
N MET A 221 -11.73 2.73 5.19
CA MET A 221 -10.87 1.56 5.24
C MET A 221 -9.52 1.77 5.97
N PRO A 222 -8.72 2.81 5.71
CA PRO A 222 -7.50 3.05 6.48
C PRO A 222 -7.75 3.22 7.97
N PHE A 223 -8.84 3.90 8.33
CA PHE A 223 -9.22 4.10 9.73
C PHE A 223 -9.65 2.79 10.38
N PHE A 224 -10.37 1.94 9.64
CA PHE A 224 -10.78 0.63 10.12
C PHE A 224 -9.58 -0.29 10.38
N VAL A 225 -8.66 -0.40 9.42
CA VAL A 225 -7.47 -1.25 9.52
C VAL A 225 -6.52 -0.73 10.62
N LEU A 226 -6.08 0.51 10.51
CA LEU A 226 -5.13 1.08 11.47
C LEU A 226 -5.75 1.27 12.85
N GLY A 227 -7.00 1.73 12.89
CA GLY A 227 -7.75 1.89 14.14
C GLY A 227 -7.90 0.58 14.87
N GLY A 228 -8.24 -0.50 14.18
CA GLY A 228 -8.36 -1.83 14.74
C GLY A 228 -7.02 -2.39 15.26
N ILE A 229 -5.93 -2.16 14.52
CA ILE A 229 -4.59 -2.57 14.96
C ILE A 229 -4.16 -1.79 16.22
N TYR A 230 -4.36 -0.46 16.23
CA TYR A 230 -3.92 0.38 17.37
C TYR A 230 -4.81 0.25 18.59
N ALA A 231 -6.10 -0.03 18.39
CA ALA A 231 -7.02 -0.34 19.49
C ALA A 231 -6.81 -1.77 20.05
N GLY A 232 -5.98 -2.60 19.40
CA GLY A 232 -5.69 -3.97 19.82
C GLY A 232 -6.81 -4.96 19.51
N PHE A 233 -7.73 -4.60 18.60
CA PHE A 233 -8.80 -5.51 18.17
C PHE A 233 -8.30 -6.61 17.26
N PHE A 234 -7.29 -6.33 16.42
CA PHE A 234 -6.68 -7.32 15.53
C PHE A 234 -5.16 -7.19 15.38
N ALA A 235 -4.53 -8.33 15.14
CA ALA A 235 -3.16 -8.40 14.67
C ALA A 235 -3.04 -7.88 13.21
N PRO A 236 -1.84 -7.50 12.73
CA PRO A 236 -1.65 -7.05 11.35
C PRO A 236 -2.12 -8.04 10.29
N THR A 237 -2.04 -9.36 10.55
CA THR A 237 -2.52 -10.43 9.67
C THR A 237 -4.04 -10.47 9.59
N GLU A 238 -4.71 -10.33 10.72
CA GLU A 238 -6.17 -10.26 10.81
C GLU A 238 -6.69 -8.99 10.14
N ALA A 239 -6.01 -7.86 10.39
CA ALA A 239 -6.31 -6.60 9.74
C ALA A 239 -6.18 -6.68 8.20
N ALA A 240 -5.22 -7.44 7.70
CA ALA A 240 -5.07 -7.68 6.26
C ALA A 240 -6.20 -8.53 5.68
N GLY A 241 -6.66 -9.56 6.41
CA GLY A 241 -7.85 -10.34 6.06
C GLY A 241 -9.11 -9.47 6.04
N ALA A 242 -9.30 -8.66 7.09
CA ALA A 242 -10.39 -7.70 7.17
C ALA A 242 -10.37 -6.68 6.02
N ALA A 243 -9.18 -6.25 5.59
CA ALA A 243 -9.01 -5.36 4.45
C ALA A 243 -9.50 -5.97 3.14
N ILE A 244 -9.32 -7.27 2.92
CA ILE A 244 -9.82 -7.99 1.74
C ILE A 244 -11.35 -7.98 1.75
N ALA A 245 -11.96 -8.40 2.86
CA ALA A 245 -13.41 -8.45 2.97
C ALA A 245 -14.04 -7.06 2.85
N TYR A 246 -13.40 -6.05 3.44
CA TYR A 246 -13.81 -4.66 3.27
C TYR A 246 -13.70 -4.21 1.81
N GLY A 247 -12.62 -4.56 1.11
CA GLY A 247 -12.43 -4.29 -0.32
C GLY A 247 -13.49 -4.94 -1.19
N ALA A 248 -13.83 -6.19 -0.92
CA ALA A 248 -14.90 -6.92 -1.61
C ALA A 248 -16.28 -6.30 -1.35
N ALA A 249 -16.60 -5.97 -0.10
CA ALA A 249 -17.84 -5.26 0.24
C ALA A 249 -17.96 -3.91 -0.47
N ASN A 250 -16.85 -3.15 -0.56
CA ASN A 250 -16.79 -1.92 -1.34
C ASN A 250 -17.06 -2.17 -2.83
N TRP A 251 -16.52 -3.25 -3.39
CA TRP A 251 -16.74 -3.60 -4.79
C TRP A 251 -18.23 -3.86 -5.04
N TYR A 252 -18.89 -4.66 -4.19
CA TYR A 252 -20.35 -4.90 -4.28
C TYR A 252 -21.15 -3.61 -4.12
N HIS A 253 -20.82 -2.79 -3.15
CA HIS A 253 -21.50 -1.50 -2.94
C HIS A 253 -21.46 -0.61 -4.18
N TYR A 254 -20.30 -0.52 -4.85
CA TYR A 254 -20.12 0.33 -6.01
C TYR A 254 -20.67 -0.25 -7.32
N ASN A 255 -20.92 -1.55 -7.37
CA ASN A 255 -21.61 -2.20 -8.47
C ASN A 255 -23.14 -2.24 -8.29
N GLY A 256 -23.66 -1.63 -7.23
CA GLY A 256 -25.10 -1.51 -6.98
C GLY A 256 -25.71 -2.69 -6.22
N GLU A 257 -24.90 -3.64 -5.78
CA GLU A 257 -25.31 -4.81 -4.98
C GLU A 257 -25.24 -4.47 -3.46
N ILE A 258 -26.02 -3.46 -3.05
CA ILE A 258 -25.96 -2.87 -1.70
C ILE A 258 -26.23 -3.90 -0.63
N ASP A 259 -27.24 -4.77 -0.84
CA ASP A 259 -27.63 -5.79 0.14
C ASP A 259 -26.49 -6.77 0.45
N LYS A 260 -25.72 -7.16 -0.58
CA LYS A 260 -24.55 -8.03 -0.41
C LYS A 260 -23.41 -7.31 0.31
N ALA A 261 -23.19 -6.05 -0.04
CA ALA A 261 -22.18 -5.22 0.62
C ALA A 261 -22.47 -5.06 2.12
N GLU A 262 -23.73 -4.76 2.48
CA GLU A 262 -24.15 -4.63 3.87
C GLU A 262 -24.07 -5.96 4.63
N ALA A 263 -24.47 -7.07 4.00
CA ALA A 263 -24.36 -8.39 4.60
C ALA A 263 -22.91 -8.74 4.93
N MET A 264 -21.98 -8.56 3.97
CA MET A 264 -20.54 -8.76 4.20
C MET A 264 -20.00 -7.88 5.32
N MET A 265 -20.44 -6.62 5.39
CA MET A 265 -19.99 -5.70 6.43
C MET A 265 -20.52 -6.07 7.81
N ARG A 266 -21.75 -6.56 7.93
CA ARG A 266 -22.29 -7.06 9.20
C ARG A 266 -21.51 -8.29 9.65
N GLU A 267 -21.25 -9.21 8.75
CA GLU A 267 -20.46 -10.40 9.04
C GLU A 267 -19.04 -10.04 9.48
N LEU A 268 -18.41 -9.03 8.85
CA LEU A 268 -17.16 -8.44 9.28
C LEU A 268 -17.17 -7.91 10.72
N LEU A 269 -18.24 -7.28 11.12
CA LEU A 269 -18.38 -6.69 12.46
C LEU A 269 -18.76 -7.72 13.53
N GLU A 270 -19.49 -8.78 13.16
CA GLU A 270 -19.98 -9.82 14.06
C GLU A 270 -18.99 -10.97 14.25
N ALA A 271 -18.14 -11.24 13.24
CA ALA A 271 -17.16 -12.31 13.31
C ALA A 271 -16.00 -11.93 14.23
N GLY A 272 -16.08 -12.33 15.48
CA GLY A 272 -14.95 -12.28 16.42
C GLY A 272 -13.78 -13.19 16.06
N ASP A 273 -13.89 -13.98 14.98
CA ASP A 273 -12.90 -14.97 14.54
C ASP A 273 -12.43 -14.65 13.11
N TRP A 274 -11.48 -13.75 12.99
CA TRP A 274 -10.96 -13.16 11.77
C TRP A 274 -10.20 -14.11 10.80
N PRO A 275 -9.68 -15.30 11.20
CA PRO A 275 -9.12 -16.27 10.27
C PRO A 275 -10.08 -16.81 9.21
N ALA A 276 -11.40 -16.75 9.47
CA ALA A 276 -12.44 -17.24 8.55
C ALA A 276 -12.60 -16.39 7.27
N PHE A 277 -12.06 -15.17 7.23
CA PHE A 277 -12.21 -14.26 6.09
C PHE A 277 -11.49 -14.67 4.81
N GLY A 278 -10.45 -15.51 4.90
CA GLY A 278 -9.87 -16.14 3.72
C GLY A 278 -10.87 -17.01 2.94
N THR A 279 -11.82 -17.59 3.64
CA THR A 279 -12.90 -18.42 3.07
C THR A 279 -13.93 -17.55 2.35
N ILE A 280 -14.31 -16.42 2.93
CA ILE A 280 -15.29 -15.46 2.35
C ILE A 280 -14.76 -14.83 1.06
N ALA A 281 -13.47 -14.49 1.02
CA ALA A 281 -12.85 -13.97 -0.22
C ALA A 281 -12.84 -15.04 -1.32
N ALA A 282 -12.61 -16.31 -0.98
CA ALA A 282 -12.66 -17.43 -1.92
C ALA A 282 -14.10 -17.72 -2.40
N GLU A 283 -15.10 -17.62 -1.52
CA GLU A 283 -16.51 -17.79 -1.89
C GLU A 283 -17.02 -16.65 -2.78
N ALA A 284 -16.58 -15.40 -2.54
CA ALA A 284 -16.92 -14.27 -3.40
C ALA A 284 -16.35 -14.41 -4.82
N ASP A 285 -15.14 -14.98 -4.97
CA ASP A 285 -14.52 -15.25 -6.27
C ASP A 285 -15.22 -16.42 -7.01
N LEU A 286 -15.75 -17.40 -6.26
CA LEU A 286 -16.50 -18.54 -6.81
C LEU A 286 -17.93 -18.15 -7.21
N ALA A 287 -18.55 -17.19 -6.54
CA ALA A 287 -19.90 -16.69 -6.86
C ALA A 287 -19.90 -15.72 -8.06
N GLY A 288 -18.75 -15.21 -8.46
CA GLY A 288 -18.57 -14.30 -9.61
C GLY A 288 -18.26 -14.99 -10.94
N ARG A 289 -18.23 -16.32 -10.96
CA ARG A 289 -18.09 -17.17 -12.16
C ARG A 289 -19.44 -17.80 -12.47
#